data_7058b7da546b2477da8be0236b9b1373
#
_entry.id   7058b7da546b2477da8be0236b9b1373
#
_cell.length_a   1.000
_cell.length_b   1.000
_cell.length_c   1.000
_cell.angle_alpha   90.00
_cell.angle_beta   90.00
_cell.angle_gamma   90.00
#
_symmetry.space_group_name_H-M   'P 1'
#
loop_
_entity.id
_entity.type
_entity.pdbx_description
1 polymer ?
#
loop_
_entity_poly.entity_id
_entity_poly.type
_entity_poly.pdbx_seq_one_letter_code
_entity_poly.pdbx_strand_id
1 'polypeptide(L)'
;MKNCEIYEYCGEGYRKLFNHRNWRVAVLNYIDELEPENIQYVEAHSQTDEVFVLLEGRCKLLFADANSGKIENMSSVSLEKNKVYKILAGVFHSHTLSKDARLLIIEEENTNYENSPRIYLDNHGKDMLTKAFSEV
;
A
#
# COMPACT_ATOMS: atom_id res chain seq x y z
N MET A 1 20.96 -7.23 -21.90
CA MET A 1 20.99 -5.90 -22.57
C MET A 1 21.94 -5.00 -21.80
N LYS A 2 22.87 -4.38 -22.50
CA LYS A 2 23.94 -3.60 -21.85
C LYS A 2 23.46 -2.24 -21.29
N ASN A 3 22.52 -1.60 -21.95
CA ASN A 3 22.14 -0.23 -21.64
C ASN A 3 20.83 -0.12 -20.88
N CYS A 4 20.14 -1.23 -20.68
CA CYS A 4 18.83 -1.25 -20.07
C CYS A 4 18.58 -2.61 -19.43
N GLU A 5 17.97 -2.60 -18.24
CA GLU A 5 17.52 -3.81 -17.58
C GLU A 5 16.00 -3.85 -17.59
N ILE A 6 15.45 -5.03 -17.77
CA ILE A 6 13.99 -5.22 -17.85
C ILE A 6 13.57 -6.12 -16.72
N TYR A 7 12.56 -5.67 -15.96
CA TYR A 7 12.07 -6.39 -14.80
C TYR A 7 10.57 -6.64 -14.94
N GLU A 8 10.15 -7.81 -14.51
CA GLU A 8 8.74 -8.20 -14.46
C GLU A 8 8.53 -9.18 -13.32
N TYR A 9 7.37 -9.11 -12.69
CA TYR A 9 6.98 -10.07 -11.67
C TYR A 9 5.49 -10.35 -11.78
N CYS A 10 5.14 -11.62 -11.99
CA CYS A 10 3.75 -12.07 -12.17
C CYS A 10 3.26 -12.95 -11.02
N GLY A 11 4.04 -13.11 -9.96
CA GLY A 11 3.66 -13.90 -8.78
C GLY A 11 2.77 -13.12 -7.82
N GLU A 12 2.47 -13.72 -6.68
CA GLU A 12 1.65 -13.11 -5.63
C GLU A 12 2.43 -12.11 -4.80
N GLY A 13 1.73 -11.09 -4.32
CA GLY A 13 2.21 -10.18 -3.29
C GLY A 13 3.25 -9.19 -3.77
N TYR A 14 4.02 -8.70 -2.81
CA TYR A 14 5.02 -7.67 -3.01
C TYR A 14 6.34 -8.27 -3.49
N ARG A 15 6.94 -7.65 -4.52
CA ARG A 15 8.28 -8.02 -4.96
C ARG A 15 9.07 -6.76 -5.31
N LYS A 16 10.20 -6.54 -4.63
CA LYS A 16 11.16 -5.52 -5.07
C LYS A 16 11.75 -5.97 -6.39
N LEU A 17 11.68 -5.11 -7.41
CA LEU A 17 12.26 -5.37 -8.72
C LEU A 17 13.74 -4.97 -8.75
N PHE A 18 14.03 -3.75 -8.31
CA PHE A 18 15.39 -3.23 -8.26
C PHE A 18 15.45 -2.01 -7.36
N ASN A 19 16.66 -1.58 -7.06
CA ASN A 19 16.90 -0.31 -6.39
C ASN A 19 18.10 0.39 -7.04
N HIS A 20 18.15 1.70 -6.87
CA HIS A 20 19.32 2.48 -7.19
C HIS A 20 19.58 3.43 -6.02
N ARG A 21 20.72 3.26 -5.35
CA ARG A 21 21.08 4.07 -4.16
C ARG A 21 19.96 4.03 -3.12
N ASN A 22 19.29 5.16 -2.88
CA ASN A 22 18.33 5.30 -1.80
C ASN A 22 16.86 5.19 -2.22
N TRP A 23 16.57 4.77 -3.46
CA TRP A 23 15.18 4.51 -3.86
C TRP A 23 15.04 3.12 -4.49
N ARG A 24 13.84 2.58 -4.41
CA ARG A 24 13.53 1.28 -5.01
C ARG A 24 12.20 1.30 -5.75
N VAL A 25 12.08 0.37 -6.70
CA VAL A 25 10.85 0.12 -7.44
C VAL A 25 10.42 -1.31 -7.16
N ALA A 26 9.15 -1.46 -6.83
CA ALA A 26 8.54 -2.74 -6.52
C ALA A 26 7.20 -2.87 -7.23
N VAL A 27 6.68 -4.08 -7.30
CA VAL A 27 5.30 -4.33 -7.71
C VAL A 27 4.59 -5.04 -6.59
N LEU A 28 3.30 -4.77 -6.48
CA LEU A 28 2.40 -5.48 -5.58
C LEU A 28 1.27 -6.06 -6.42
N ASN A 29 1.21 -7.38 -6.45
CA ASN A 29 0.14 -8.11 -7.08
C ASN A 29 -0.82 -8.62 -6.01
N TYR A 30 -1.97 -9.13 -6.42
CA TYR A 30 -2.95 -9.66 -5.49
C TYR A 30 -2.34 -10.72 -4.56
N ILE A 31 -2.75 -10.67 -3.29
CA ILE A 31 -2.47 -11.69 -2.30
C ILE A 31 -3.64 -11.72 -1.30
N ASP A 32 -3.99 -12.90 -0.79
CA ASP A 32 -5.15 -13.08 0.08
C ASP A 32 -5.12 -12.21 1.34
N GLU A 33 -3.93 -11.93 1.88
CA GLU A 33 -3.78 -11.09 3.07
C GLU A 33 -4.35 -9.68 2.90
N LEU A 34 -4.52 -9.23 1.64
CA LEU A 34 -5.06 -7.90 1.33
C LEU A 34 -6.55 -7.90 1.01
N GLU A 35 -7.24 -9.03 1.14
CA GLU A 35 -8.69 -9.01 1.17
C GLU A 35 -9.15 -8.25 2.42
N PRO A 36 -10.18 -7.40 2.33
CA PRO A 36 -10.59 -6.56 3.48
C PRO A 36 -10.76 -7.34 4.78
N GLU A 37 -11.36 -8.52 4.73
CA GLU A 37 -11.58 -9.36 5.90
C GLU A 37 -10.29 -9.90 6.52
N ASN A 38 -9.19 -9.90 5.78
CA ASN A 38 -7.91 -10.44 6.21
C ASN A 38 -6.92 -9.38 6.68
N ILE A 39 -7.23 -8.10 6.47
CA ILE A 39 -6.33 -7.01 6.86
C ILE A 39 -6.31 -6.89 8.38
N GLN A 40 -5.11 -6.97 8.97
CA GLN A 40 -4.92 -6.99 10.42
C GLN A 40 -4.43 -5.67 10.99
N TYR A 41 -3.88 -4.80 10.16
CA TYR A 41 -3.25 -3.55 10.62
C TYR A 41 -3.23 -2.49 9.53
N VAL A 42 -3.02 -1.25 9.95
CA VAL A 42 -2.62 -0.15 9.08
C VAL A 42 -1.18 0.21 9.39
N GLU A 43 -0.46 0.69 8.40
CA GLU A 43 0.97 0.94 8.49
C GLU A 43 1.31 2.32 7.95
N ALA A 44 2.26 2.97 8.58
CA ALA A 44 2.82 4.23 8.09
C ALA A 44 4.32 4.05 7.85
N HIS A 45 4.87 4.79 6.91
CA HIS A 45 6.31 4.84 6.69
C HIS A 45 6.82 6.17 7.23
N SER A 46 7.72 6.12 8.22
CA SER A 46 8.11 7.34 8.94
C SER A 46 9.16 8.16 8.21
N GLN A 47 9.89 7.57 7.26
CA GLN A 47 11.05 8.23 6.63
C GLN A 47 10.90 8.43 5.13
N THR A 48 9.77 8.08 4.54
CA THR A 48 9.58 8.19 3.09
C THR A 48 8.12 8.46 2.76
N ASP A 49 7.91 9.19 1.67
CA ASP A 49 6.66 9.12 0.95
C ASP A 49 6.66 7.82 0.14
N GLU A 50 5.50 7.32 -0.17
CA GLU A 50 5.34 6.11 -0.97
C GLU A 50 4.48 6.41 -2.20
N VAL A 51 4.95 6.01 -3.37
CA VAL A 51 4.24 6.28 -4.64
C VAL A 51 3.58 5.00 -5.12
N PHE A 52 2.29 5.10 -5.46
CA PHE A 52 1.51 4.04 -6.08
C PHE A 52 1.04 4.45 -7.45
N VAL A 53 1.18 3.54 -8.42
CA VAL A 53 0.60 3.68 -9.76
C VAL A 53 -0.10 2.37 -10.11
N LEU A 54 -1.40 2.45 -10.37
CA LEU A 54 -2.18 1.27 -10.75
C LEU A 54 -1.92 0.95 -12.22
N LEU A 55 -1.37 -0.23 -12.49
CA LEU A 55 -1.07 -0.68 -13.85
C LEU A 55 -2.22 -1.48 -14.46
N GLU A 56 -2.86 -2.34 -13.66
CA GLU A 56 -3.96 -3.18 -14.09
C GLU A 56 -4.91 -3.44 -12.93
N GLY A 57 -6.16 -3.78 -13.25
CA GLY A 57 -7.15 -4.17 -12.26
C GLY A 57 -7.69 -3.00 -11.45
N ARG A 58 -8.03 -3.29 -10.19
CA ARG A 58 -8.59 -2.31 -9.27
C ARG A 58 -7.85 -2.33 -7.95
N CYS A 59 -7.73 -1.16 -7.36
CA CYS A 59 -7.13 -0.97 -6.05
C CYS A 59 -7.89 0.12 -5.30
N LYS A 60 -8.25 -0.15 -4.06
CA LYS A 60 -8.72 0.89 -3.13
C LYS A 60 -7.63 1.13 -2.09
N LEU A 61 -7.33 2.39 -1.87
CA LEU A 61 -6.36 2.84 -0.90
C LEU A 61 -7.10 3.40 0.29
N LEU A 62 -6.76 2.91 1.48
CA LEU A 62 -7.40 3.30 2.73
C LEU A 62 -6.44 4.15 3.55
N PHE A 63 -6.96 5.24 4.10
CA PHE A 63 -6.23 6.08 5.03
C PHE A 63 -6.88 6.05 6.40
N ALA A 64 -6.06 5.99 7.44
CA ALA A 64 -6.52 6.03 8.82
C ALA A 64 -5.93 7.25 9.52
N ASP A 65 -6.81 8.08 10.08
CA ASP A 65 -6.41 9.18 10.94
C ASP A 65 -6.22 8.64 12.34
N ALA A 66 -5.00 8.75 12.85
CA ALA A 66 -4.65 8.21 14.17
C ALA A 66 -4.12 9.32 15.07
N ASN A 67 -4.48 9.25 16.34
CA ASN A 67 -4.00 10.14 17.37
C ASN A 67 -3.57 9.31 18.57
N SER A 68 -2.31 9.46 18.99
CA SER A 68 -1.72 8.72 20.11
C SER A 68 -1.90 7.20 19.98
N GLY A 69 -1.73 6.69 18.75
CA GLY A 69 -1.85 5.26 18.48
C GLY A 69 -3.27 4.74 18.37
N LYS A 70 -4.27 5.64 18.44
CA LYS A 70 -5.69 5.28 18.34
C LYS A 70 -6.27 5.82 17.03
N ILE A 71 -6.94 4.95 16.28
CA ILE A 71 -7.58 5.33 15.03
C ILE A 71 -8.91 6.03 15.33
N GLU A 72 -9.07 7.23 14.78
CA GLU A 72 -10.27 8.03 14.96
C GLU A 72 -11.21 7.99 13.75
N ASN A 73 -10.64 7.85 12.55
CA ASN A 73 -11.40 7.88 11.31
C ASN A 73 -10.66 7.13 10.21
N MET A 74 -11.42 6.58 9.27
CA MET A 74 -10.88 5.97 8.06
C MET A 74 -11.63 6.45 6.84
N SER A 75 -10.90 6.59 5.72
CA SER A 75 -11.47 6.94 4.43
C SER A 75 -10.76 6.15 3.35
N SER A 76 -11.36 6.02 2.18
CA SER A 76 -10.75 5.31 1.07
C SER A 76 -10.89 6.07 -0.24
N VAL A 77 -10.01 5.76 -1.18
CA VAL A 77 -10.05 6.26 -2.54
C VAL A 77 -9.79 5.10 -3.49
N SER A 78 -10.58 5.03 -4.57
CA SER A 78 -10.32 4.06 -5.64
C SER A 78 -9.27 4.64 -6.58
N LEU A 79 -8.21 3.90 -6.83
CA LEU A 79 -7.17 4.37 -7.73
C LEU A 79 -7.66 4.31 -9.18
N GLU A 80 -7.27 5.32 -9.94
CA GLU A 80 -7.48 5.34 -11.38
C GLU A 80 -6.15 5.06 -12.08
N LYS A 81 -6.19 4.29 -13.16
CA LYS A 81 -4.99 4.00 -13.95
C LYS A 81 -4.38 5.29 -14.50
N ASN A 82 -3.08 5.29 -14.66
CA ASN A 82 -2.30 6.41 -15.22
C ASN A 82 -2.23 7.64 -14.31
N LYS A 83 -2.69 7.54 -13.06
CA LYS A 83 -2.50 8.59 -12.06
C LYS A 83 -1.44 8.13 -11.05
N VAL A 84 -0.72 9.10 -10.53
CA VAL A 84 0.33 8.89 -9.54
C VAL A 84 -0.21 9.34 -8.18
N TYR A 85 -0.23 8.42 -7.23
CA TYR A 85 -0.71 8.67 -5.87
C TYR A 85 0.49 8.66 -4.93
N LYS A 86 0.70 9.77 -4.24
CA LYS A 86 1.79 9.88 -3.28
C LYS A 86 1.21 9.87 -1.86
N ILE A 87 1.49 8.82 -1.13
CA ILE A 87 1.12 8.70 0.28
C ILE A 87 2.23 9.36 1.09
N LEU A 88 1.88 10.37 1.86
CA LEU A 88 2.86 11.15 2.61
C LEU A 88 3.42 10.33 3.76
N ALA A 89 4.69 10.57 4.08
CA ALA A 89 5.34 9.95 5.23
C ALA A 89 4.51 10.18 6.49
N GLY A 90 4.40 9.15 7.32
CA GLY A 90 3.65 9.21 8.58
C GLY A 90 2.15 8.95 8.47
N VAL A 91 1.61 8.83 7.26
CA VAL A 91 0.18 8.56 7.07
C VAL A 91 -0.09 7.06 7.16
N PHE A 92 -0.93 6.66 8.10
CA PHE A 92 -1.34 5.27 8.23
C PHE A 92 -2.29 4.90 7.09
N HIS A 93 -1.98 3.80 6.44
CA HIS A 93 -2.72 3.37 5.25
C HIS A 93 -2.75 1.85 5.14
N SER A 94 -3.64 1.39 4.29
CA SER A 94 -3.71 0.02 3.79
C SER A 94 -4.32 0.06 2.40
N HIS A 95 -4.42 -1.09 1.76
CA HIS A 95 -5.00 -1.16 0.43
C HIS A 95 -5.57 -2.54 0.18
N THR A 96 -6.53 -2.61 -0.72
CA THR A 96 -7.09 -3.88 -1.19
C THR A 96 -7.06 -3.90 -2.71
N LEU A 97 -6.90 -5.08 -3.28
CA LEU A 97 -6.62 -5.28 -4.70
C LEU A 97 -7.57 -6.30 -5.29
N SER A 98 -8.01 -6.07 -6.53
CA SER A 98 -8.67 -7.12 -7.29
C SER A 98 -7.66 -8.21 -7.66
N LYS A 99 -8.15 -9.40 -8.01
CA LYS A 99 -7.29 -10.55 -8.31
C LYS A 99 -6.37 -10.33 -9.52
N ASP A 100 -6.77 -9.46 -10.42
CA ASP A 100 -5.98 -9.11 -11.60
C ASP A 100 -5.15 -7.83 -11.41
N ALA A 101 -5.14 -7.26 -10.21
CA ALA A 101 -4.48 -5.99 -9.97
C ALA A 101 -2.96 -6.11 -10.03
N ARG A 102 -2.36 -5.05 -10.56
CA ARG A 102 -0.91 -4.84 -10.55
C ARG A 102 -0.64 -3.40 -10.14
N LEU A 103 0.15 -3.21 -9.10
CA LEU A 103 0.43 -1.92 -8.52
C LEU A 103 1.95 -1.69 -8.55
N LEU A 104 2.37 -0.56 -9.14
CA LEU A 104 3.76 -0.14 -9.10
C LEU A 104 3.99 0.69 -7.84
N ILE A 105 5.07 0.41 -7.12
CA ILE A 105 5.41 1.09 -5.88
C ILE A 105 6.83 1.66 -5.98
N ILE A 106 6.99 2.92 -5.60
CA ILE A 106 8.30 3.57 -5.48
C ILE A 106 8.42 4.13 -4.07
N GLU A 107 9.52 3.84 -3.40
CA GLU A 107 9.80 4.32 -2.04
C GLU A 107 11.30 4.27 -1.76
N GLU A 108 11.71 4.78 -0.60
CA GLU A 108 13.10 4.69 -0.15
C GLU A 108 13.51 3.23 0.01
N GLU A 109 14.75 2.91 -0.40
CA GLU A 109 15.28 1.55 -0.26
C GLU A 109 15.38 1.11 1.21
N ASN A 110 15.59 2.04 2.13
CA ASN A 110 15.68 1.71 3.55
C ASN A 110 14.33 1.51 4.24
N THR A 111 13.23 1.55 3.50
CA THR A 111 11.91 1.29 4.07
C THR A 111 11.84 -0.17 4.52
N ASN A 112 11.58 -0.36 5.81
CA ASN A 112 11.56 -1.67 6.42
C ASN A 112 10.63 -1.69 7.63
N TYR A 113 10.55 -2.81 8.29
CA TYR A 113 9.71 -3.01 9.45
C TYR A 113 10.02 -2.03 10.59
N GLU A 114 11.30 -1.69 10.79
CA GLU A 114 11.73 -0.85 11.92
C GLU A 114 11.31 0.60 11.79
N ASN A 115 11.20 1.13 10.58
CA ASN A 115 10.76 2.51 10.34
C ASN A 115 9.33 2.62 9.80
N SER A 116 8.55 1.54 9.93
CA SER A 116 7.18 1.47 9.42
C SER A 116 6.25 1.02 10.55
N PRO A 117 5.86 1.96 11.44
CA PRO A 117 4.99 1.61 12.56
C PRO A 117 3.63 1.10 12.10
N ARG A 118 3.07 0.19 12.87
CA ARG A 118 1.78 -0.44 12.61
C ARG A 118 0.81 -0.18 13.76
N ILE A 119 -0.46 -0.05 13.41
CA ILE A 119 -1.55 -0.08 14.39
C ILE A 119 -2.41 -1.29 14.05
N TYR A 120 -2.47 -2.26 14.95
CA TYR A 120 -3.28 -3.45 14.77
C TYR A 120 -4.74 -3.14 15.07
N LEU A 121 -5.61 -3.70 14.26
CA LEU A 121 -7.05 -3.40 14.30
C LEU A 121 -7.75 -4.29 15.33
N ASP A 122 -8.52 -3.66 16.22
CA ASP A 122 -9.50 -4.36 17.06
C ASP A 122 -10.81 -4.51 16.27
N ASN A 123 -11.85 -5.02 16.91
CA ASN A 123 -13.14 -5.22 16.24
C ASN A 123 -13.73 -3.91 15.71
N HIS A 124 -13.60 -2.83 16.47
CA HIS A 124 -14.07 -1.52 16.04
C HIS A 124 -13.27 -0.99 14.84
N GLY A 125 -11.95 -1.18 14.84
CA GLY A 125 -11.08 -0.83 13.72
C GLY A 125 -11.42 -1.61 12.47
N LYS A 126 -11.70 -2.89 12.59
CA LYS A 126 -12.10 -3.74 11.47
C LYS A 126 -13.45 -3.32 10.88
N ASP A 127 -14.38 -2.91 11.72
CA ASP A 127 -15.69 -2.39 11.27
C ASP A 127 -15.50 -1.07 10.50
N MET A 128 -14.66 -0.18 11.01
CA MET A 128 -14.32 1.07 10.31
C MET A 128 -13.70 0.79 8.94
N LEU A 129 -12.79 -0.16 8.87
CA LEU A 129 -12.12 -0.54 7.63
C LEU A 129 -13.11 -1.08 6.61
N THR A 130 -13.98 -1.99 7.01
CA THR A 130 -15.01 -2.56 6.14
C THR A 130 -15.92 -1.47 5.59
N LYS A 131 -16.34 -0.56 6.45
CA LYS A 131 -17.20 0.57 6.05
C LYS A 131 -16.48 1.48 5.06
N ALA A 132 -15.23 1.83 5.33
CA ALA A 132 -14.46 2.71 4.47
C ALA A 132 -14.25 2.10 3.08
N PHE A 133 -13.95 0.81 3.00
CA PHE A 133 -13.80 0.13 1.71
C PHE A 133 -15.11 -0.03 0.94
N SER A 134 -16.25 0.01 1.61
CA SER A 134 -17.56 -0.09 0.96
C SER A 134 -18.04 1.25 0.37
N GLU A 135 -17.40 2.35 0.72
CA GLU A 135 -17.76 3.67 0.18
C GLU A 135 -17.27 3.80 -1.27
N VAL A 136 -18.05 4.45 -2.08
CA VAL A 136 -17.79 4.60 -3.51
C VAL A 136 -17.25 5.98 -3.81
#